data_07c99bc442428b77cd466a6073aea7ea
#
_entry.id   07c99bc442428b77cd466a6073aea7ea
#
_cell.length_a   1.000
_cell.length_b   1.000
_cell.length_c   1.000
_cell.angle_alpha   90.00
_cell.angle_beta   90.00
_cell.angle_gamma   90.00
#
_symmetry.space_group_name_H-M   'P 1'
#
loop_
_entity.id
_entity.type
_entity.pdbx_description
1 polymer ?
#
loop_
_entity_poly.entity_id
_entity_poly.type
_entity_poly.pdbx_seq_one_letter_code
_entity_poly.pdbx_strand_id
1 'polypeptide(L)'
;MNMDERLQAFKRLLDIMDAVRAGCPWDSTQTIQSLRHLTIEETYELSQAILNDDLNEVKKELGDLMLHLVFYAKIGQEQGAFDITDVLNGICEKMIVRHPHIFGSEHVDNAEQVERNWEKIKLEREHNRSVLGGVPDGLPSLLKAYRMAQKTAGVGFRWLDATQAWQKVEEEKTELFEALQTPADTAHVEEEYGDLLFALAAYGNYIGVNPDDALEKTDKKFRERFAHVEQRAREQGKGVQHLTLDEMIAYWKEAK
;
A
#
# COMPACT_ATOMS: atom_id res chain seq x y z
N MET A 1 -37.64 18.31 0.96
CA MET A 1 -36.33 18.19 1.64
C MET A 1 -35.25 18.29 0.58
N ASN A 2 -34.41 19.35 0.61
CA ASN A 2 -33.31 19.44 -0.36
C ASN A 2 -32.35 18.31 -0.08
N MET A 3 -32.03 17.52 -1.11
CA MET A 3 -31.02 16.48 -1.04
C MET A 3 -29.65 17.14 -0.82
N ASP A 4 -28.85 16.58 0.10
CA ASP A 4 -27.49 17.04 0.39
C ASP A 4 -26.68 17.10 -0.94
N GLU A 5 -25.91 18.17 -1.14
CA GLU A 5 -25.12 18.40 -2.36
C GLU A 5 -24.17 17.23 -2.67
N ARG A 6 -23.65 16.58 -1.62
CA ARG A 6 -22.80 15.38 -1.77
C ARG A 6 -23.58 14.21 -2.37
N LEU A 7 -24.82 14.00 -1.95
CA LEU A 7 -25.69 12.97 -2.51
C LEU A 7 -26.08 13.28 -3.96
N GLN A 8 -26.27 14.57 -4.28
CA GLN A 8 -26.54 15.00 -5.65
C GLN A 8 -25.34 14.77 -6.56
N ALA A 9 -24.11 15.08 -6.10
CA ALA A 9 -22.88 14.83 -6.84
C ALA A 9 -22.66 13.33 -7.08
N PHE A 10 -22.89 12.49 -6.06
CA PHE A 10 -22.79 11.05 -6.20
C PHE A 10 -23.84 10.47 -7.17
N LYS A 11 -25.09 10.91 -7.04
CA LYS A 11 -26.13 10.54 -7.98
C LYS A 11 -25.76 10.91 -9.43
N ARG A 12 -25.22 12.12 -9.62
CA ARG A 12 -24.76 12.57 -10.94
C ARG A 12 -23.67 11.64 -11.52
N LEU A 13 -22.74 11.17 -10.69
CA LEU A 13 -21.73 10.22 -11.13
C LEU A 13 -22.35 8.89 -11.57
N LEU A 14 -23.36 8.39 -10.85
CA LEU A 14 -24.09 7.17 -11.24
C LEU A 14 -24.83 7.35 -12.57
N ASP A 15 -25.54 8.47 -12.75
CA ASP A 15 -26.26 8.78 -13.98
C ASP A 15 -25.31 8.90 -15.19
N ILE A 16 -24.11 9.49 -14.99
CA ILE A 16 -23.07 9.59 -16.02
C ILE A 16 -22.52 8.20 -16.35
N MET A 17 -22.25 7.35 -15.35
CA MET A 17 -21.78 5.99 -15.58
C MET A 17 -22.79 5.18 -16.39
N ASP A 18 -24.07 5.28 -16.08
CA ASP A 18 -25.12 4.62 -16.86
C ASP A 18 -25.14 5.05 -18.32
N ALA A 19 -25.01 6.37 -18.56
CA ALA A 19 -25.00 6.92 -19.91
C ALA A 19 -23.73 6.52 -20.69
N VAL A 20 -22.57 6.57 -20.05
CA VAL A 20 -21.28 6.21 -20.65
C VAL A 20 -21.25 4.70 -20.96
N ARG A 21 -21.70 3.88 -20.03
CA ARG A 21 -21.78 2.43 -20.23
C ARG A 21 -22.70 2.02 -21.37
N ALA A 22 -23.80 2.75 -21.56
CA ALA A 22 -24.76 2.50 -22.64
C ALA A 22 -24.29 3.04 -24.01
N GLY A 23 -23.54 4.15 -24.05
CA GLY A 23 -23.28 4.90 -25.27
C GLY A 23 -21.83 4.91 -25.77
N CYS A 24 -20.84 4.67 -24.91
CA CYS A 24 -19.44 4.71 -25.31
C CYS A 24 -18.96 3.32 -25.78
N PRO A 25 -18.40 3.20 -26.98
CA PRO A 25 -17.93 1.92 -27.52
C PRO A 25 -16.80 1.29 -26.69
N TRP A 26 -15.97 2.09 -26.05
CA TRP A 26 -14.89 1.59 -25.18
C TRP A 26 -15.43 1.13 -23.83
N ASP A 27 -16.20 1.98 -23.14
CA ASP A 27 -16.74 1.66 -21.82
C ASP A 27 -17.70 0.47 -21.85
N SER A 28 -18.55 0.35 -22.89
CA SER A 28 -19.51 -0.75 -23.03
C SER A 28 -18.85 -2.14 -23.13
N THR A 29 -17.58 -2.21 -23.53
CA THR A 29 -16.83 -3.48 -23.66
C THR A 29 -16.01 -3.85 -22.44
N GLN A 30 -15.87 -2.93 -21.46
CA GLN A 30 -15.06 -3.19 -20.28
C GLN A 30 -15.66 -4.28 -19.40
N THR A 31 -14.79 -5.04 -18.78
CA THR A 31 -15.09 -6.09 -17.80
C THR A 31 -14.37 -5.80 -16.48
N ILE A 32 -14.75 -6.49 -15.39
CA ILE A 32 -14.03 -6.43 -14.11
C ILE A 32 -12.53 -6.71 -14.32
N GLN A 33 -12.20 -7.69 -15.16
CA GLN A 33 -10.81 -8.09 -15.45
C GLN A 33 -10.05 -7.02 -16.25
N SER A 34 -10.70 -6.42 -17.25
CA SER A 34 -10.03 -5.41 -18.09
C SER A 34 -9.71 -4.11 -17.32
N LEU A 35 -10.54 -3.75 -16.35
CA LEU A 35 -10.33 -2.55 -15.51
C LEU A 35 -9.29 -2.75 -14.39
N ARG A 36 -8.95 -4.00 -14.05
CA ARG A 36 -8.11 -4.30 -12.88
C ARG A 36 -6.77 -3.56 -12.90
N HIS A 37 -6.06 -3.56 -14.04
CA HIS A 37 -4.74 -2.94 -14.13
C HIS A 37 -4.83 -1.41 -14.02
N LEU A 38 -5.88 -0.78 -14.58
CA LEU A 38 -6.11 0.65 -14.46
C LEU A 38 -6.37 1.06 -13.00
N THR A 39 -7.18 0.28 -12.26
CA THR A 39 -7.41 0.55 -10.83
C THR A 39 -6.12 0.48 -10.01
N ILE A 40 -5.19 -0.43 -10.35
CA ILE A 40 -3.88 -0.50 -9.69
C ILE A 40 -3.05 0.74 -10.02
N GLU A 41 -3.08 1.20 -11.27
CA GLU A 41 -2.42 2.42 -11.73
C GLU A 41 -2.89 3.64 -10.93
N GLU A 42 -4.22 3.89 -10.87
CA GLU A 42 -4.80 4.99 -10.08
C GLU A 42 -4.44 4.89 -8.58
N THR A 43 -4.32 3.67 -8.05
CA THR A 43 -3.91 3.47 -6.66
C THR A 43 -2.45 3.92 -6.44
N TYR A 44 -1.56 3.67 -7.39
CA TYR A 44 -0.17 4.12 -7.33
C TYR A 44 -0.06 5.63 -7.58
N GLU A 45 -0.87 6.21 -8.47
CA GLU A 45 -0.93 7.65 -8.70
C GLU A 45 -1.40 8.39 -7.45
N LEU A 46 -2.45 7.89 -6.78
CA LEU A 46 -2.87 8.40 -5.48
C LEU A 46 -1.74 8.30 -4.43
N SER A 47 -1.05 7.16 -4.36
CA SER A 47 0.08 6.97 -3.43
C SER A 47 1.17 8.00 -3.71
N GLN A 48 1.52 8.22 -4.97
CA GLN A 48 2.53 9.22 -5.36
C GLN A 48 2.11 10.65 -5.02
N ALA A 49 0.84 11.00 -5.24
CA ALA A 49 0.28 12.31 -4.89
C ALA A 49 0.37 12.57 -3.38
N ILE A 50 0.06 11.56 -2.56
CA ILE A 50 0.19 11.61 -1.09
C ILE A 50 1.65 11.82 -0.67
N LEU A 51 2.59 11.07 -1.25
CA LEU A 51 4.03 11.20 -0.95
C LEU A 51 4.62 12.55 -1.37
N ASN A 52 3.98 13.23 -2.33
CA ASN A 52 4.35 14.57 -2.78
C ASN A 52 3.66 15.70 -1.99
N ASP A 53 2.78 15.38 -1.04
CA ASP A 53 1.90 16.33 -0.34
C ASP A 53 1.05 17.20 -1.31
N ASP A 54 0.71 16.68 -2.50
CA ASP A 54 -0.10 17.39 -3.50
C ASP A 54 -1.59 17.07 -3.36
N LEU A 55 -2.28 17.88 -2.57
CA LEU A 55 -3.72 17.73 -2.32
C LEU A 55 -4.60 17.94 -3.57
N ASN A 56 -4.12 18.62 -4.60
CA ASN A 56 -4.87 18.76 -5.84
C ASN A 56 -4.83 17.45 -6.67
N GLU A 57 -3.66 16.84 -6.77
CA GLU A 57 -3.54 15.52 -7.38
C GLU A 57 -4.25 14.46 -6.53
N VAL A 58 -4.10 14.46 -5.20
CA VAL A 58 -4.89 13.56 -4.31
C VAL A 58 -6.39 13.64 -4.60
N LYS A 59 -6.94 14.84 -4.75
CA LYS A 59 -8.36 15.03 -5.09
C LYS A 59 -8.72 14.43 -6.45
N LYS A 60 -7.84 14.56 -7.43
CA LYS A 60 -8.04 14.02 -8.78
C LYS A 60 -8.03 12.48 -8.73
N GLU A 61 -7.02 11.89 -8.16
CA GLU A 61 -6.86 10.42 -8.09
C GLU A 61 -7.97 9.76 -7.24
N LEU A 62 -8.48 10.44 -6.21
CA LEU A 62 -9.69 10.00 -5.50
C LEU A 62 -10.92 9.97 -6.42
N GLY A 63 -11.02 10.90 -7.37
CA GLY A 63 -12.07 10.93 -8.38
C GLY A 63 -11.97 9.73 -9.33
N ASP A 64 -10.78 9.41 -9.80
CA ASP A 64 -10.51 8.31 -10.72
C ASP A 64 -10.74 6.95 -10.05
N LEU A 65 -10.29 6.77 -8.82
CA LEU A 65 -10.65 5.60 -8.02
C LEU A 65 -12.16 5.49 -7.75
N MET A 66 -12.87 6.61 -7.49
CA MET A 66 -14.31 6.59 -7.30
C MET A 66 -15.04 6.20 -8.60
N LEU A 67 -14.56 6.66 -9.76
CA LEU A 67 -15.04 6.24 -11.06
C LEU A 67 -14.92 4.72 -11.23
N HIS A 68 -13.77 4.13 -10.91
CA HIS A 68 -13.55 2.68 -11.01
C HIS A 68 -14.48 1.90 -10.07
N LEU A 69 -14.68 2.36 -8.81
CA LEU A 69 -15.60 1.71 -7.87
C LEU A 69 -17.04 1.68 -8.41
N VAL A 70 -17.52 2.80 -8.95
CA VAL A 70 -18.85 2.90 -9.57
C VAL A 70 -18.93 2.03 -10.82
N PHE A 71 -17.88 1.96 -11.62
CA PHE A 71 -17.84 1.14 -12.83
C PHE A 71 -17.91 -0.36 -12.50
N TYR A 72 -17.13 -0.83 -11.52
CA TYR A 72 -17.24 -2.22 -11.05
C TYR A 72 -18.64 -2.56 -10.54
N ALA A 73 -19.24 -1.64 -9.76
CA ALA A 73 -20.60 -1.83 -9.27
C ALA A 73 -21.63 -1.88 -10.41
N LYS A 74 -21.44 -1.07 -11.46
CA LYS A 74 -22.28 -1.11 -12.67
C LYS A 74 -22.16 -2.43 -13.42
N ILE A 75 -20.94 -2.94 -13.63
CA ILE A 75 -20.72 -4.25 -14.25
C ILE A 75 -21.31 -5.38 -13.38
N GLY A 76 -21.16 -5.30 -12.05
CA GLY A 76 -21.78 -6.23 -11.11
C GLY A 76 -23.30 -6.27 -11.23
N GLN A 77 -23.93 -5.08 -11.35
CA GLN A 77 -25.38 -4.94 -11.57
C GLN A 77 -25.82 -5.59 -12.89
N GLU A 78 -25.11 -5.37 -13.99
CA GLU A 78 -25.39 -5.95 -15.31
C GLU A 78 -25.29 -7.48 -15.27
N GLN A 79 -24.44 -8.04 -14.43
CA GLN A 79 -24.29 -9.48 -14.20
C GLN A 79 -25.32 -10.05 -13.21
N GLY A 80 -26.12 -9.19 -12.56
CA GLY A 80 -27.06 -9.59 -11.51
C GLY A 80 -26.39 -10.12 -10.22
N ALA A 81 -25.13 -9.73 -9.97
CA ALA A 81 -24.35 -10.22 -8.85
C ALA A 81 -24.41 -9.28 -7.63
N PHE A 82 -24.25 -7.99 -7.82
CA PHE A 82 -24.31 -6.93 -6.81
C PHE A 82 -24.44 -5.57 -7.50
N ASP A 83 -24.82 -4.53 -6.75
CA ASP A 83 -24.85 -3.17 -7.21
C ASP A 83 -24.13 -2.22 -6.24
N ILE A 84 -24.17 -0.91 -6.54
CA ILE A 84 -23.54 0.12 -5.71
C ILE A 84 -24.16 0.20 -4.30
N THR A 85 -25.45 -0.15 -4.17
CA THR A 85 -26.15 -0.15 -2.88
C THR A 85 -25.61 -1.26 -1.99
N ASP A 86 -25.38 -2.44 -2.56
CA ASP A 86 -24.76 -3.56 -1.85
C ASP A 86 -23.36 -3.23 -1.37
N VAL A 87 -22.54 -2.59 -2.24
CA VAL A 87 -21.19 -2.16 -1.89
C VAL A 87 -21.20 -1.17 -0.72
N LEU A 88 -22.05 -0.14 -0.80
CA LEU A 88 -22.15 0.91 0.22
C LEU A 88 -22.69 0.36 1.55
N ASN A 89 -23.77 -0.42 1.53
CA ASN A 89 -24.32 -1.03 2.73
C ASN A 89 -23.31 -1.99 3.36
N GLY A 90 -22.64 -2.82 2.55
CA GLY A 90 -21.64 -3.75 3.04
C GLY A 90 -20.48 -3.08 3.78
N ILE A 91 -19.96 -1.95 3.27
CA ILE A 91 -18.92 -1.21 4.00
C ILE A 91 -19.47 -0.50 5.23
N CYS A 92 -20.69 0.06 5.19
CA CYS A 92 -21.33 0.68 6.35
C CYS A 92 -21.50 -0.32 7.50
N GLU A 93 -22.07 -1.49 7.24
CA GLU A 93 -22.23 -2.55 8.24
C GLU A 93 -20.88 -3.00 8.81
N LYS A 94 -19.88 -3.17 7.94
CA LYS A 94 -18.51 -3.49 8.36
C LYS A 94 -17.94 -2.44 9.30
N MET A 95 -18.13 -1.15 9.01
CA MET A 95 -17.65 -0.05 9.85
C MET A 95 -18.37 -0.03 11.20
N ILE A 96 -19.69 -0.24 11.24
CA ILE A 96 -20.48 -0.31 12.47
C ILE A 96 -19.97 -1.45 13.35
N VAL A 97 -19.82 -2.63 12.79
CA VAL A 97 -19.37 -3.84 13.52
C VAL A 97 -17.96 -3.68 14.08
N ARG A 98 -17.06 -3.03 13.33
CA ARG A 98 -15.67 -2.85 13.73
C ARG A 98 -15.41 -1.68 14.68
N HIS A 99 -16.42 -0.84 14.93
CA HIS A 99 -16.32 0.30 15.85
C HIS A 99 -17.34 0.21 16.98
N PRO A 100 -17.34 -0.87 17.78
CA PRO A 100 -18.30 -1.03 18.89
C PRO A 100 -18.14 0.05 19.97
N HIS A 101 -17.01 0.75 20.02
CA HIS A 101 -16.76 1.89 20.88
C HIS A 101 -17.43 3.19 20.38
N ILE A 102 -17.88 3.24 19.12
CA ILE A 102 -18.63 4.37 18.55
C ILE A 102 -20.13 4.04 18.44
N PHE A 103 -20.45 2.86 17.94
CA PHE A 103 -21.83 2.44 17.62
C PHE A 103 -22.45 1.50 18.65
N GLY A 104 -21.69 1.06 19.67
CA GLY A 104 -22.10 0.17 20.73
C GLY A 104 -21.76 0.75 22.11
N SER A 105 -21.55 -0.16 23.09
CA SER A 105 -21.27 0.19 24.49
C SER A 105 -19.83 -0.11 24.94
N GLU A 106 -18.97 -0.53 24.05
CA GLU A 106 -17.57 -0.83 24.39
C GLU A 106 -16.81 0.47 24.67
N HIS A 107 -15.87 0.42 25.62
CA HIS A 107 -14.99 1.54 25.90
C HIS A 107 -13.56 1.20 25.48
N VAL A 108 -12.87 2.17 24.88
CA VAL A 108 -11.46 2.04 24.46
C VAL A 108 -10.70 3.29 24.90
N ASP A 109 -9.50 3.09 25.43
CA ASP A 109 -8.70 4.17 26.01
C ASP A 109 -7.69 4.77 25.02
N ASN A 110 -7.30 3.99 23.99
CA ASN A 110 -6.27 4.40 23.02
C ASN A 110 -6.40 3.67 21.67
N ALA A 111 -5.65 4.16 20.68
CA ALA A 111 -5.65 3.61 19.32
C ALA A 111 -5.17 2.15 19.27
N GLU A 112 -4.18 1.77 20.09
CA GLU A 112 -3.67 0.38 20.12
C GLU A 112 -4.74 -0.62 20.56
N GLN A 113 -5.63 -0.21 21.45
CA GLN A 113 -6.75 -1.06 21.88
C GLN A 113 -7.79 -1.20 20.77
N VAL A 114 -8.02 -0.14 19.97
CA VAL A 114 -8.88 -0.20 18.79
C VAL A 114 -8.31 -1.20 17.76
N GLU A 115 -7.02 -1.13 17.46
CA GLU A 115 -6.37 -2.04 16.50
C GLU A 115 -6.45 -3.50 16.96
N ARG A 116 -6.18 -3.78 18.24
CA ARG A 116 -6.33 -5.14 18.80
C ARG A 116 -7.75 -5.65 18.72
N ASN A 117 -8.73 -4.80 19.03
CA ASN A 117 -10.15 -5.15 18.92
C ASN A 117 -10.55 -5.43 17.47
N TRP A 118 -10.03 -4.68 16.50
CA TRP A 118 -10.29 -4.93 15.08
C TRP A 118 -9.81 -6.30 14.62
N GLU A 119 -8.57 -6.69 14.97
CA GLU A 119 -8.05 -8.01 14.59
C GLU A 119 -8.85 -9.13 15.27
N LYS A 120 -9.25 -8.97 16.53
CA LYS A 120 -10.13 -9.90 17.23
C LYS A 120 -11.50 -10.00 16.56
N ILE A 121 -12.15 -8.89 16.22
CA ILE A 121 -13.44 -8.86 15.54
C ILE A 121 -13.37 -9.54 14.17
N LYS A 122 -12.29 -9.31 13.42
CA LYS A 122 -12.06 -9.97 12.12
C LYS A 122 -11.94 -11.48 12.26
N LEU A 123 -11.24 -11.98 13.26
CA LEU A 123 -11.11 -13.41 13.51
C LEU A 123 -12.43 -14.06 13.95
N GLU A 124 -13.15 -13.42 14.86
CA GLU A 124 -14.35 -13.98 15.47
C GLU A 124 -15.59 -13.88 14.57
N ARG A 125 -15.80 -12.74 13.90
CA ARG A 125 -17.05 -12.44 13.19
C ARG A 125 -16.97 -12.57 11.68
N GLU A 126 -15.79 -12.38 11.07
CA GLU A 126 -15.65 -12.46 9.62
C GLU A 126 -15.26 -13.87 9.14
N HIS A 127 -15.32 -14.89 10.00
CA HIS A 127 -15.01 -16.29 9.70
C HIS A 127 -13.62 -16.47 9.06
N ASN A 128 -12.69 -15.57 9.35
CA ASN A 128 -11.31 -15.69 8.90
C ASN A 128 -10.65 -16.90 9.58
N ARG A 129 -10.52 -18.00 8.85
CA ARG A 129 -9.92 -19.25 9.34
C ARG A 129 -8.43 -19.15 9.63
N SER A 130 -7.80 -18.05 9.24
CA SER A 130 -6.36 -17.82 9.41
C SER A 130 -6.08 -16.34 9.68
N VAL A 131 -5.16 -16.06 10.60
CA VAL A 131 -4.65 -14.71 10.89
C VAL A 131 -4.09 -14.06 9.62
N LEU A 132 -3.36 -14.81 8.81
CA LEU A 132 -2.72 -14.33 7.59
C LEU A 132 -3.64 -14.40 6.36
N GLY A 133 -4.76 -15.11 6.43
CA GLY A 133 -5.68 -15.28 5.29
C GLY A 133 -6.28 -14.00 4.72
N GLY A 134 -6.20 -12.89 5.47
CA GLY A 134 -6.62 -11.57 4.98
C GLY A 134 -5.45 -10.69 4.47
N VAL A 135 -4.27 -11.27 4.21
CA VAL A 135 -3.16 -10.58 3.52
C VAL A 135 -3.22 -10.99 2.06
N PRO A 136 -3.49 -10.06 1.11
CA PRO A 136 -3.59 -10.42 -0.29
C PRO A 136 -2.23 -10.90 -0.85
N ASP A 137 -2.25 -11.99 -1.61
CA ASP A 137 -1.04 -12.53 -2.24
C ASP A 137 -0.40 -11.56 -3.25
N GLY A 138 -1.23 -10.72 -3.88
CA GLY A 138 -0.80 -9.74 -4.87
C GLY A 138 -0.19 -8.44 -4.30
N LEU A 139 -0.06 -8.30 -2.97
CA LEU A 139 0.63 -7.13 -2.40
C LEU A 139 2.12 -7.12 -2.77
N PRO A 140 2.73 -5.93 -2.98
CA PRO A 140 4.18 -5.77 -3.02
C PRO A 140 4.85 -6.44 -1.81
N SER A 141 5.99 -7.09 -2.02
CA SER A 141 6.58 -7.99 -1.01
C SER A 141 6.91 -7.30 0.29
N LEU A 142 7.43 -6.06 0.25
CA LEU A 142 7.77 -5.29 1.44
C LEU A 142 6.52 -4.94 2.27
N LEU A 143 5.48 -4.44 1.61
CA LEU A 143 4.20 -4.14 2.23
C LEU A 143 3.54 -5.42 2.77
N LYS A 144 3.65 -6.54 2.06
CA LYS A 144 3.15 -7.84 2.49
C LYS A 144 3.83 -8.30 3.79
N ALA A 145 5.15 -8.26 3.86
CA ALA A 145 5.93 -8.60 5.05
C ALA A 145 5.52 -7.74 6.26
N TYR A 146 5.43 -6.43 6.07
CA TYR A 146 4.97 -5.50 7.10
C TYR A 146 3.56 -5.84 7.61
N ARG A 147 2.62 -6.10 6.70
CA ARG A 147 1.23 -6.49 7.06
C ARG A 147 1.16 -7.85 7.76
N MET A 148 1.97 -8.83 7.35
CA MET A 148 2.05 -10.12 8.02
C MET A 148 2.54 -9.95 9.47
N ALA A 149 3.60 -9.18 9.68
CA ALA A 149 4.12 -8.87 11.00
C ALA A 149 3.09 -8.13 11.88
N GLN A 150 2.35 -7.15 11.34
CA GLN A 150 1.27 -6.48 12.06
C GLN A 150 0.18 -7.44 12.52
N LYS A 151 -0.29 -8.31 11.62
CA LYS A 151 -1.38 -9.25 11.91
C LYS A 151 -0.98 -10.28 12.97
N THR A 152 0.23 -10.81 12.89
CA THR A 152 0.75 -11.76 13.88
C THR A 152 0.99 -11.09 15.23
N ALA A 153 1.44 -9.85 15.25
CA ALA A 153 1.56 -9.06 16.47
C ALA A 153 0.20 -8.85 17.16
N GLY A 154 -0.86 -8.63 16.37
CA GLY A 154 -2.23 -8.46 16.88
C GLY A 154 -2.78 -9.66 17.66
N VAL A 155 -2.28 -10.87 17.39
CA VAL A 155 -2.63 -12.11 18.12
C VAL A 155 -1.56 -12.53 19.12
N GLY A 156 -0.58 -11.67 19.41
CA GLY A 156 0.43 -11.90 20.46
C GLY A 156 1.74 -12.53 19.94
N PHE A 157 1.85 -12.88 18.66
CA PHE A 157 3.11 -13.34 18.07
C PHE A 157 3.97 -12.14 17.69
N ARG A 158 4.67 -11.61 18.68
CA ARG A 158 5.53 -10.41 18.56
C ARG A 158 6.67 -10.43 19.58
N TRP A 159 7.73 -9.69 19.30
CA TRP A 159 8.79 -9.39 20.27
C TRP A 159 8.25 -8.47 21.39
N LEU A 160 8.89 -8.48 22.55
CA LEU A 160 8.44 -7.67 23.69
C LEU A 160 8.62 -6.16 23.43
N ASP A 161 9.69 -5.79 22.76
CA ASP A 161 10.04 -4.40 22.49
C ASP A 161 10.90 -4.24 21.22
N ALA A 162 11.19 -2.99 20.87
CA ALA A 162 12.02 -2.65 19.71
C ALA A 162 13.46 -3.20 19.80
N THR A 163 13.98 -3.36 21.02
CA THR A 163 15.34 -3.87 21.23
C THR A 163 15.43 -5.33 20.83
N GLN A 164 14.46 -6.14 21.25
CA GLN A 164 14.42 -7.56 20.85
C GLN A 164 14.15 -7.72 19.35
N ALA A 165 13.27 -6.88 18.79
CA ALA A 165 13.03 -6.90 17.36
C ALA A 165 14.29 -6.52 16.58
N TRP A 166 15.10 -5.58 17.07
CA TRP A 166 16.38 -5.24 16.45
C TRP A 166 17.42 -6.35 16.59
N GLN A 167 17.45 -7.09 17.72
CA GLN A 167 18.31 -8.25 17.88
C GLN A 167 18.06 -9.30 16.78
N LYS A 168 16.79 -9.49 16.37
CA LYS A 168 16.49 -10.40 15.24
C LYS A 168 17.05 -9.87 13.93
N VAL A 169 17.01 -8.56 13.68
CA VAL A 169 17.66 -7.97 12.49
C VAL A 169 19.17 -8.23 12.47
N GLU A 170 19.83 -8.10 13.62
CA GLU A 170 21.28 -8.40 13.76
C GLU A 170 21.60 -9.90 13.58
N GLU A 171 20.70 -10.77 14.02
CA GLU A 171 20.79 -12.23 13.78
C GLU A 171 20.72 -12.52 12.29
N GLU A 172 19.67 -12.10 11.59
CA GLU A 172 19.51 -12.33 10.13
C GLU A 172 20.65 -11.73 9.31
N LYS A 173 21.13 -10.55 9.72
CA LYS A 173 22.31 -9.95 9.10
C LYS A 173 23.54 -10.86 9.25
N THR A 174 23.70 -11.51 10.39
CA THR A 174 24.84 -12.40 10.66
C THR A 174 24.72 -13.69 9.84
N GLU A 175 23.52 -14.29 9.79
CA GLU A 175 23.22 -15.49 9.00
C GLU A 175 23.45 -15.26 7.52
N LEU A 176 23.03 -14.11 6.98
CA LEU A 176 23.36 -13.70 5.61
C LEU A 176 24.88 -13.61 5.40
N PHE A 177 25.63 -13.04 6.34
CA PHE A 177 27.09 -12.95 6.25
C PHE A 177 27.75 -14.33 6.28
N GLU A 178 27.23 -15.27 7.06
CA GLU A 178 27.72 -16.67 7.11
C GLU A 178 27.40 -17.41 5.82
N ALA A 179 26.19 -17.26 5.28
CA ALA A 179 25.82 -17.84 3.97
C ALA A 179 26.73 -17.36 2.83
N LEU A 180 27.13 -16.09 2.84
CA LEU A 180 28.06 -15.51 1.86
C LEU A 180 29.47 -16.12 1.93
N GLN A 181 29.86 -16.81 3.01
CA GLN A 181 31.15 -17.53 3.07
C GLN A 181 31.12 -18.84 2.26
N THR A 182 29.94 -19.32 1.86
CA THR A 182 29.74 -20.49 1.03
C THR A 182 29.10 -20.11 -0.31
N PRO A 183 29.83 -19.43 -1.23
CA PRO A 183 29.25 -18.81 -2.42
C PRO A 183 28.61 -19.78 -3.42
N ALA A 184 28.83 -21.09 -3.26
CA ALA A 184 28.26 -22.13 -4.12
C ALA A 184 26.76 -22.38 -3.83
N ASP A 185 26.26 -21.97 -2.67
CA ASP A 185 24.83 -22.10 -2.27
C ASP A 185 24.07 -20.81 -2.41
N THR A 186 23.77 -20.46 -3.65
CA THR A 186 23.00 -19.23 -3.96
C THR A 186 21.59 -19.26 -3.40
N ALA A 187 20.99 -20.44 -3.23
CA ALA A 187 19.64 -20.57 -2.70
C ALA A 187 19.60 -20.20 -1.21
N HIS A 188 20.60 -20.63 -0.44
CA HIS A 188 20.73 -20.25 0.96
C HIS A 188 21.00 -18.74 1.13
N VAL A 189 21.84 -18.15 0.30
CA VAL A 189 22.07 -16.70 0.31
C VAL A 189 20.78 -15.92 -0.01
N GLU A 190 19.96 -16.41 -0.95
CA GLU A 190 18.66 -15.80 -1.28
C GLU A 190 17.67 -15.89 -0.11
N GLU A 191 17.64 -17.02 0.61
CA GLU A 191 16.82 -17.23 1.80
C GLU A 191 17.20 -16.23 2.89
N GLU A 192 18.46 -16.18 3.32
CA GLU A 192 18.92 -15.27 4.37
C GLU A 192 18.76 -13.79 4.01
N TYR A 193 18.93 -13.43 2.73
CA TYR A 193 18.65 -12.09 2.28
C TYR A 193 17.16 -11.75 2.42
N GLY A 194 16.28 -12.70 2.12
CA GLY A 194 14.83 -12.57 2.31
C GLY A 194 14.44 -12.40 3.78
N ASP A 195 15.05 -13.17 4.68
CA ASP A 195 14.79 -13.13 6.11
C ASP A 195 15.27 -11.82 6.74
N LEU A 196 16.40 -11.29 6.32
CA LEU A 196 16.84 -9.95 6.71
C LEU A 196 15.87 -8.86 6.27
N LEU A 197 15.36 -8.91 5.04
CA LEU A 197 14.36 -7.95 4.55
C LEU A 197 13.05 -8.05 5.34
N PHE A 198 12.62 -9.28 5.67
CA PHE A 198 11.43 -9.50 6.49
C PHE A 198 11.62 -8.97 7.92
N ALA A 199 12.76 -9.24 8.54
CA ALA A 199 13.08 -8.74 9.88
C ALA A 199 13.09 -7.20 9.92
N LEU A 200 13.67 -6.53 8.91
CA LEU A 200 13.65 -5.07 8.79
C LEU A 200 12.22 -4.54 8.63
N ALA A 201 11.39 -5.17 7.78
CA ALA A 201 10.00 -4.79 7.61
C ALA A 201 9.20 -4.96 8.91
N ALA A 202 9.40 -6.07 9.63
CA ALA A 202 8.76 -6.34 10.91
C ALA A 202 9.20 -5.34 12.00
N TYR A 203 10.48 -4.96 12.01
CA TYR A 203 11.03 -3.95 12.94
C TYR A 203 10.33 -2.59 12.77
N GLY A 204 9.92 -2.24 11.55
CA GLY A 204 9.16 -1.02 11.27
C GLY A 204 7.94 -0.83 12.17
N ASN A 205 7.24 -1.93 12.54
CA ASN A 205 6.08 -1.88 13.44
C ASN A 205 6.44 -1.39 14.86
N TYR A 206 7.67 -1.63 15.31
CA TYR A 206 8.12 -1.25 16.66
C TYR A 206 8.57 0.20 16.75
N ILE A 207 9.00 0.78 15.64
CA ILE A 207 9.47 2.16 15.58
C ILE A 207 8.46 3.10 14.90
N GLY A 208 7.27 2.60 14.56
CA GLY A 208 6.20 3.39 13.94
C GLY A 208 6.53 3.84 12.51
N VAL A 209 7.35 3.06 11.78
CA VAL A 209 7.76 3.36 10.40
C VAL A 209 7.17 2.33 9.46
N ASN A 210 6.42 2.78 8.45
CA ASN A 210 6.05 1.94 7.33
C ASN A 210 7.29 1.77 6.42
N PRO A 211 7.79 0.54 6.22
CA PRO A 211 9.02 0.31 5.45
C PRO A 211 8.85 0.61 3.96
N ASP A 212 7.67 0.43 3.39
CA ASP A 212 7.36 0.74 2.00
C ASP A 212 7.40 2.26 1.76
N ASP A 213 6.71 3.05 2.59
CA ASP A 213 6.75 4.51 2.55
C ASP A 213 8.17 5.06 2.76
N ALA A 214 8.94 4.44 3.64
CA ALA A 214 10.32 4.85 3.92
C ALA A 214 11.24 4.58 2.72
N LEU A 215 11.05 3.44 2.04
CA LEU A 215 11.81 3.08 0.84
C LEU A 215 11.43 3.97 -0.34
N GLU A 216 10.14 4.21 -0.59
CA GLU A 216 9.66 5.11 -1.65
C GLU A 216 10.23 6.54 -1.50
N LYS A 217 10.26 7.08 -0.27
CA LYS A 217 10.92 8.37 -0.01
C LYS A 217 12.42 8.35 -0.31
N THR A 218 13.07 7.21 -0.08
CA THR A 218 14.49 7.03 -0.39
C THR A 218 14.72 6.92 -1.88
N ASP A 219 13.85 6.21 -2.61
CA ASP A 219 13.90 6.08 -4.06
C ASP A 219 13.68 7.43 -4.76
N LYS A 220 12.71 8.22 -4.28
CA LYS A 220 12.51 9.60 -4.75
C LYS A 220 13.80 10.43 -4.58
N LYS A 221 14.35 10.44 -3.36
CA LYS A 221 15.60 11.13 -3.05
C LYS A 221 16.78 10.62 -3.90
N PHE A 222 16.83 9.33 -4.19
CA PHE A 222 17.86 8.76 -5.07
C PHE A 222 17.72 9.28 -6.50
N ARG A 223 16.52 9.25 -7.07
CA ARG A 223 16.22 9.77 -8.41
C ARG A 223 16.58 11.25 -8.54
N GLU A 224 16.18 12.07 -7.58
CA GLU A 224 16.48 13.52 -7.57
C GLU A 224 17.98 13.78 -7.57
N ARG A 225 18.73 13.07 -6.73
CA ARG A 225 20.19 13.20 -6.67
C ARG A 225 20.87 12.69 -7.92
N PHE A 226 20.40 11.60 -8.48
CA PHE A 226 20.98 11.07 -9.71
C PHE A 226 20.68 11.97 -10.91
N ALA A 227 19.48 12.56 -10.98
CA ALA A 227 19.15 13.58 -11.99
C ALA A 227 20.09 14.81 -11.91
N HIS A 228 20.51 15.20 -10.70
CA HIS A 228 21.55 16.22 -10.53
C HIS A 228 22.91 15.78 -11.12
N VAL A 229 23.32 14.53 -10.87
CA VAL A 229 24.55 13.98 -11.48
C VAL A 229 24.48 14.02 -13.01
N GLU A 230 23.33 13.62 -13.59
CA GLU A 230 23.12 13.70 -15.04
C GLU A 230 23.14 15.13 -15.57
N GLN A 231 22.58 16.07 -14.83
CA GLN A 231 22.61 17.50 -15.20
C GLN A 231 24.05 18.02 -15.20
N ARG A 232 24.82 17.72 -14.16
CA ARG A 232 26.23 18.13 -14.06
C ARG A 232 27.08 17.54 -15.19
N ALA A 233 26.82 16.27 -15.57
CA ALA A 233 27.47 15.65 -16.73
C ALA A 233 27.18 16.42 -18.02
N ARG A 234 25.89 16.74 -18.26
CA ARG A 234 25.45 17.52 -19.45
C ARG A 234 26.10 18.92 -19.50
N GLU A 235 26.21 19.61 -18.37
CA GLU A 235 26.85 20.92 -18.26
C GLU A 235 28.32 20.86 -18.66
N GLN A 236 28.98 19.71 -18.48
CA GLN A 236 30.36 19.48 -18.94
C GLN A 236 30.46 18.96 -20.38
N GLY A 237 29.35 18.86 -21.09
CA GLY A 237 29.31 18.29 -22.44
C GLY A 237 29.61 16.78 -22.49
N LYS A 238 29.48 16.07 -21.36
CA LYS A 238 29.70 14.61 -21.22
C LYS A 238 28.39 13.86 -21.03
N GLY A 239 28.32 12.62 -21.52
CA GLY A 239 27.34 11.67 -21.06
C GLY A 239 27.73 11.14 -19.67
N VAL A 240 26.72 10.78 -18.84
CA VAL A 240 26.95 10.24 -17.47
C VAL A 240 27.86 9.02 -17.48
N GLN A 241 27.81 8.20 -18.53
CA GLN A 241 28.67 7.03 -18.71
C GLN A 241 30.16 7.34 -18.91
N HIS A 242 30.51 8.60 -19.10
CA HIS A 242 31.89 9.08 -19.27
C HIS A 242 32.43 9.77 -18.02
N LEU A 243 31.64 9.83 -16.95
CA LEU A 243 32.11 10.28 -15.65
C LEU A 243 32.84 9.17 -14.91
N THR A 244 33.85 9.52 -14.15
CA THR A 244 34.45 8.63 -13.18
C THR A 244 33.54 8.48 -11.96
N LEU A 245 33.71 7.43 -11.18
CA LEU A 245 32.96 7.23 -9.94
C LEU A 245 33.16 8.41 -8.96
N ASP A 246 34.39 8.96 -8.88
CA ASP A 246 34.70 10.09 -8.01
C ASP A 246 33.94 11.34 -8.43
N GLU A 247 33.86 11.63 -9.74
CA GLU A 247 33.06 12.74 -10.28
C GLU A 247 31.57 12.54 -9.95
N MET A 248 31.02 11.32 -10.14
CA MET A 248 29.64 11.01 -9.80
C MET A 248 29.37 11.19 -8.31
N ILE A 249 30.26 10.72 -7.43
CA ILE A 249 30.15 10.88 -5.98
C ILE A 249 30.22 12.36 -5.57
N ALA A 250 31.06 13.14 -6.22
CA ALA A 250 31.16 14.60 -5.97
C ALA A 250 29.83 15.28 -6.28
N TYR A 251 29.24 15.06 -7.46
CA TYR A 251 27.94 15.62 -7.85
C TYR A 251 26.80 15.12 -7.01
N TRP A 252 26.82 13.83 -6.64
CA TRP A 252 25.86 13.26 -5.68
C TRP A 252 25.86 13.96 -4.32
N LYS A 253 27.05 14.37 -3.85
CA LYS A 253 27.19 15.11 -2.59
C LYS A 253 26.73 16.55 -2.69
N GLU A 254 26.82 17.18 -3.87
CA GLU A 254 26.28 18.53 -4.12
C GLU A 254 24.74 18.56 -3.98
N ALA A 255 24.07 17.44 -4.27
CA ALA A 255 22.61 17.30 -4.20
C ALA A 255 22.07 16.92 -2.81
N LYS A 256 22.90 16.94 -1.76
CA LYS A 256 22.47 16.70 -0.36
C LYS A 256 21.98 17.98 0.28
#